data_1ea06e268d284e9fbfccf3ded3d89021
#
_entry.id   1ea06e268d284e9fbfccf3ded3d89021
#
_cell.length_a   1.000
_cell.length_b   1.000
_cell.length_c   1.000
_cell.angle_alpha   90.00
_cell.angle_beta   90.00
_cell.angle_gamma   90.00
#
_symmetry.space_group_name_H-M   'P 1'
#
loop_
_entity.id
_entity.type
_entity.pdbx_description
1 polymer ?
#
loop_
_entity_poly.entity_id
_entity_poly.type
_entity_poly.pdbx_seq_one_letter_code
_entity_poly.pdbx_strand_id
1 'polypeptide(L)'
;MLLSELSHPNELHGLTVSQLEEIACQIRERHLQVVSTSGGHLGPGLGVVELTLALYQTLDLDFDKVVWDVGHQGYPHKLITGRFSQFDSLRQQNGVAGYLKRSESKFDHFGACLLYTSPSPRD
;
A
#
# COMPACT_ATOMS: atom_id res chain seq x y z
N MET A 1 -15.92 -5.74 7.97
CA MET A 1 -14.57 -5.44 8.48
C MET A 1 -14.14 -4.05 8.06
N LEU A 2 -13.47 -3.34 8.94
CA LEU A 2 -12.97 -2.01 8.65
C LEU A 2 -11.50 -2.06 8.23
N LEU A 3 -11.16 -1.29 7.22
CA LEU A 3 -9.77 -1.17 6.77
C LEU A 3 -8.84 -0.74 7.90
N SER A 4 -9.29 0.14 8.77
CA SER A 4 -8.50 0.64 9.89
C SER A 4 -8.11 -0.46 10.88
N GLU A 5 -8.80 -1.58 10.86
CA GLU A 5 -8.53 -2.71 11.75
C GLU A 5 -7.51 -3.69 11.19
N LEU A 6 -7.18 -3.57 9.90
CA LEU A 6 -6.21 -4.45 9.28
C LEU A 6 -4.80 -4.10 9.72
N SER A 7 -4.10 -5.08 10.28
CA SER A 7 -2.70 -4.92 10.65
C SER A 7 -1.80 -5.87 9.88
N HIS A 8 -2.33 -6.98 9.38
CA HIS A 8 -1.59 -7.96 8.61
C HIS A 8 -2.36 -8.28 7.33
N PRO A 9 -1.70 -8.26 6.16
CA PRO A 9 -2.43 -8.50 4.90
C PRO A 9 -3.05 -9.89 4.81
N ASN A 10 -2.53 -10.87 5.54
CA ASN A 10 -3.13 -12.21 5.55
C ASN A 10 -4.53 -12.24 6.15
N GLU A 11 -4.95 -11.18 6.82
CA GLU A 11 -6.31 -11.08 7.32
C GLU A 11 -7.35 -11.00 6.20
N LEU A 12 -6.90 -10.76 4.97
CA LEU A 12 -7.78 -10.78 3.81
C LEU A 12 -8.17 -12.19 3.38
N HIS A 13 -7.46 -13.22 3.83
CA HIS A 13 -7.62 -14.59 3.31
C HIS A 13 -9.04 -15.15 3.47
N GLY A 14 -9.72 -14.83 4.54
CA GLY A 14 -11.05 -15.39 4.81
C GLY A 14 -12.21 -14.51 4.38
N LEU A 15 -11.96 -13.40 3.72
CA LEU A 15 -13.02 -12.46 3.40
C LEU A 15 -13.80 -12.85 2.15
N THR A 16 -15.09 -12.56 2.15
CA THR A 16 -15.95 -12.74 0.98
C THR A 16 -15.70 -11.64 -0.04
N VAL A 17 -16.21 -11.84 -1.26
CA VAL A 17 -16.12 -10.82 -2.30
C VAL A 17 -16.77 -9.51 -1.83
N SER A 18 -17.93 -9.61 -1.17
CA SER A 18 -18.64 -8.45 -0.67
C SER A 18 -17.79 -7.67 0.35
N GLN A 19 -17.12 -8.39 1.25
CA GLN A 19 -16.24 -7.76 2.24
C GLN A 19 -15.02 -7.12 1.57
N LEU A 20 -14.47 -7.75 0.54
CA LEU A 20 -13.35 -7.18 -0.20
C LEU A 20 -13.78 -5.91 -0.94
N GLU A 21 -15.00 -5.89 -1.48
CA GLU A 21 -15.51 -4.70 -2.15
C GLU A 21 -15.66 -3.53 -1.16
N GLU A 22 -16.08 -3.81 0.06
CA GLU A 22 -16.13 -2.79 1.10
C GLU A 22 -14.75 -2.24 1.42
N ILE A 23 -13.77 -3.13 1.53
CA ILE A 23 -12.38 -2.73 1.77
C ILE A 23 -11.88 -1.87 0.61
N ALA A 24 -12.19 -2.26 -0.62
CA ALA A 24 -11.79 -1.49 -1.80
C ALA A 24 -12.35 -0.07 -1.76
N CYS A 25 -13.61 0.08 -1.38
CA CYS A 25 -14.21 1.40 -1.23
C CYS A 25 -13.50 2.23 -0.18
N GLN A 26 -13.18 1.62 0.95
CA GLN A 26 -12.48 2.32 2.03
C GLN A 26 -11.07 2.75 1.61
N ILE A 27 -10.38 1.91 0.85
CA ILE A 27 -9.06 2.24 0.32
C ILE A 27 -9.16 3.47 -0.58
N ARG A 28 -10.13 3.49 -1.50
CA ARG A 28 -10.31 4.61 -2.42
C ARG A 28 -10.65 5.89 -1.69
N GLU A 29 -11.55 5.82 -0.73
CA GLU A 29 -11.91 6.99 0.07
C GLU A 29 -10.72 7.56 0.81
N ARG A 30 -9.97 6.69 1.47
CA ARG A 30 -8.81 7.12 2.23
C ARG A 30 -7.74 7.71 1.32
N HIS A 31 -7.50 7.08 0.18
CA HIS A 31 -6.53 7.55 -0.78
C HIS A 31 -6.90 8.93 -1.32
N LEU A 32 -8.16 9.10 -1.73
CA LEU A 32 -8.62 10.40 -2.23
C LEU A 32 -8.52 11.48 -1.17
N GLN A 33 -8.94 11.17 0.05
CA GLN A 33 -8.92 12.12 1.15
C GLN A 33 -7.52 12.63 1.43
N VAL A 34 -6.55 11.73 1.48
CA VAL A 34 -5.19 12.09 1.84
C VAL A 34 -4.47 12.76 0.68
N VAL A 35 -4.58 12.23 -0.52
CA VAL A 35 -3.87 12.78 -1.68
C VAL A 35 -4.39 14.16 -2.06
N SER A 36 -5.68 14.41 -1.88
CA SER A 36 -6.25 15.73 -2.16
C SER A 36 -5.69 16.80 -1.23
N THR A 37 -5.23 16.42 -0.06
CA THR A 37 -4.67 17.34 0.93
C THR A 37 -3.15 17.40 0.86
N SER A 38 -2.51 16.23 0.82
CA SER A 38 -1.04 16.12 0.93
C SER A 38 -0.34 16.06 -0.41
N GLY A 39 -1.08 15.87 -1.50
CA GLY A 39 -0.49 15.63 -2.82
C GLY A 39 -0.08 14.17 -2.99
N GLY A 40 0.44 13.85 -4.16
CA GLY A 40 0.89 12.52 -4.48
C GLY A 40 0.24 11.99 -5.75
N HIS A 41 0.53 10.73 -6.07
CA HIS A 41 0.02 10.09 -7.28
C HIS A 41 -1.31 9.41 -6.97
N LEU A 42 -2.35 9.78 -7.71
CA LEU A 42 -3.70 9.27 -7.48
C LEU A 42 -4.03 8.10 -8.40
N GLY A 43 -3.87 8.31 -9.70
CA GLY A 43 -4.29 7.33 -10.71
C GLY A 43 -3.68 5.94 -10.55
N PRO A 44 -2.35 5.81 -10.42
CA PRO A 44 -1.74 4.50 -10.30
C PRO A 44 -2.26 3.71 -9.11
N GLY A 45 -2.43 4.36 -7.96
CA GLY A 45 -2.94 3.70 -6.76
C GLY A 45 -4.38 3.25 -6.91
N LEU A 46 -5.24 4.12 -7.45
CA LEU A 46 -6.65 3.78 -7.64
C LEU A 46 -6.82 2.65 -8.66
N GLY A 47 -5.93 2.58 -9.66
CA GLY A 47 -6.03 1.57 -10.70
C GLY A 47 -5.69 0.16 -10.26
N VAL A 48 -5.06 -0.01 -9.10
CA VAL A 48 -4.61 -1.33 -8.65
C VAL A 48 -5.25 -1.77 -7.34
N VAL A 49 -6.33 -1.13 -6.91
CA VAL A 49 -6.95 -1.49 -5.62
C VAL A 49 -7.43 -2.94 -5.64
N GLU A 50 -8.24 -3.32 -6.63
CA GLU A 50 -8.75 -4.68 -6.72
C GLU A 50 -7.62 -5.68 -6.94
N LEU A 51 -6.65 -5.35 -7.77
CA LEU A 51 -5.50 -6.23 -7.99
C LEU A 51 -4.74 -6.48 -6.70
N THR A 52 -4.49 -5.44 -5.92
CA THR A 52 -3.77 -5.56 -4.65
C THR A 52 -4.53 -6.47 -3.69
N LEU A 53 -5.84 -6.27 -3.57
CA LEU A 53 -6.66 -7.10 -2.69
C LEU A 53 -6.69 -8.56 -3.14
N ALA A 54 -6.82 -8.80 -4.45
CA ALA A 54 -6.85 -10.15 -4.99
C ALA A 54 -5.52 -10.87 -4.77
N LEU A 55 -4.42 -10.18 -4.99
CA LEU A 55 -3.09 -10.75 -4.75
C LEU A 55 -2.91 -11.11 -3.27
N TYR A 56 -3.25 -10.18 -2.39
CA TYR A 56 -2.98 -10.37 -0.97
C TYR A 56 -3.99 -11.32 -0.31
N GLN A 57 -5.13 -11.56 -0.94
CA GLN A 57 -6.04 -12.60 -0.49
C GLN A 57 -5.49 -14.00 -0.82
N THR A 58 -4.70 -14.09 -1.88
CA THR A 58 -4.17 -15.36 -2.37
C THR A 58 -2.80 -15.69 -1.80
N LEU A 59 -1.96 -14.69 -1.62
CA LEU A 59 -0.59 -14.87 -1.16
C LEU A 59 -0.50 -14.94 0.37
N ASP A 60 0.53 -15.62 0.85
CA ASP A 60 0.88 -15.62 2.27
C ASP A 60 2.04 -14.65 2.45
N LEU A 61 1.75 -13.45 2.93
CA LEU A 61 2.74 -12.40 3.02
C LEU A 61 3.82 -12.62 4.09
N ASP A 62 3.67 -13.66 4.90
CA ASP A 62 4.76 -14.07 5.78
C ASP A 62 5.88 -14.76 5.00
N PHE A 63 5.56 -15.34 3.85
CA PHE A 63 6.54 -16.05 3.01
C PHE A 63 6.69 -15.39 1.65
N ASP A 64 5.58 -15.01 1.03
CA ASP A 64 5.59 -14.41 -0.30
C ASP A 64 5.93 -12.94 -0.24
N LYS A 65 6.60 -12.46 -1.26
CA LYS A 65 7.00 -11.05 -1.33
C LYS A 65 6.43 -10.42 -2.58
N VAL A 66 5.92 -9.19 -2.43
CA VAL A 66 5.45 -8.41 -3.55
C VAL A 66 6.31 -7.17 -3.66
N VAL A 67 6.83 -6.91 -4.85
CA VAL A 67 7.64 -5.73 -5.13
C VAL A 67 6.90 -4.90 -6.16
N TRP A 68 6.68 -3.64 -5.85
CA TRP A 68 5.98 -2.72 -6.73
C TRP A 68 6.98 -1.90 -7.53
N ASP A 69 6.86 -1.95 -8.85
CA ASP A 69 7.73 -1.20 -9.73
C ASP A 69 7.50 0.30 -9.51
N VAL A 70 8.56 1.04 -9.27
CA VAL A 70 8.57 2.47 -8.94
C VAL A 70 7.86 2.77 -7.62
N GLY A 71 6.73 2.12 -7.32
CA GLY A 71 6.07 2.24 -6.02
C GLY A 71 4.93 3.23 -5.92
N HIS A 72 4.62 3.99 -6.97
CA HIS A 72 3.48 4.93 -6.92
C HIS A 72 2.15 4.22 -6.77
N GLN A 73 2.03 3.00 -7.27
CA GLN A 73 0.84 2.18 -7.13
C GLN A 73 0.79 1.43 -5.80
N GLY A 74 1.74 1.68 -4.91
CA GLY A 74 1.82 0.96 -3.64
C GLY A 74 0.94 1.50 -2.52
N TYR A 75 0.14 2.53 -2.75
CA TYR A 75 -0.67 3.11 -1.68
C TYR A 75 -1.69 2.12 -1.10
N PRO A 76 -2.40 1.33 -1.92
CA PRO A 76 -3.26 0.30 -1.33
C PRO A 76 -2.49 -0.68 -0.45
N HIS A 77 -1.29 -1.08 -0.88
CA HIS A 77 -0.42 -1.93 -0.08
C HIS A 77 -0.15 -1.31 1.29
N LYS A 78 0.17 -0.03 1.34
CA LYS A 78 0.44 0.65 2.60
C LYS A 78 -0.78 0.64 3.52
N LEU A 79 -1.95 0.88 2.95
CA LEU A 79 -3.18 0.93 3.73
C LEU A 79 -3.55 -0.42 4.34
N ILE A 80 -3.28 -1.52 3.65
CA ILE A 80 -3.62 -2.84 4.18
C ILE A 80 -2.48 -3.49 4.96
N THR A 81 -1.33 -2.85 5.05
CA THR A 81 -0.20 -3.34 5.83
C THR A 81 0.04 -2.51 7.10
N GLY A 82 -1.01 -1.91 7.62
CA GLY A 82 -0.98 -1.32 8.95
C GLY A 82 -0.74 0.17 9.02
N ARG A 83 -0.72 0.88 7.91
CA ARG A 83 -0.44 2.31 7.90
C ARG A 83 -1.67 3.19 7.66
N PHE A 84 -2.86 2.63 7.89
CA PHE A 84 -4.10 3.37 7.68
C PHE A 84 -4.15 4.67 8.49
N SER A 85 -3.89 4.58 9.79
CA SER A 85 -3.98 5.74 10.67
C SER A 85 -2.88 6.77 10.40
N GLN A 86 -1.74 6.33 9.90
CA GLN A 86 -0.60 7.20 9.62
C GLN A 86 -0.66 7.83 8.23
N PHE A 87 -1.61 7.43 7.42
CA PHE A 87 -1.65 7.81 6.01
C PHE A 87 -1.84 9.32 5.79
N ASP A 88 -2.36 10.03 6.79
CA ASP A 88 -2.48 11.49 6.74
C ASP A 88 -1.11 12.17 6.60
N SER A 89 -0.05 11.49 7.05
CA SER A 89 1.31 12.02 6.97
C SER A 89 2.00 11.72 5.65
N LEU A 90 1.24 11.23 4.65
CA LEU A 90 1.79 10.85 3.36
C LEU A 90 2.58 12.00 2.75
N ARG A 91 3.84 11.72 2.39
CA ARG A 91 4.77 12.65 1.75
C ARG A 91 5.15 13.86 2.62
N GLN A 92 4.83 13.83 3.88
CA GLN A 92 5.24 14.88 4.80
C GLN A 92 6.52 14.47 5.52
N GLN A 93 7.23 15.46 6.06
CA GLN A 93 8.46 15.19 6.78
C GLN A 93 8.20 14.25 7.96
N ASN A 94 9.02 13.21 8.06
CA ASN A 94 8.89 12.16 9.09
C ASN A 94 7.58 11.40 9.01
N GLY A 95 6.88 11.50 7.87
CA GLY A 95 5.64 10.79 7.66
C GLY A 95 5.79 9.61 6.71
N VAL A 96 4.65 9.10 6.26
CA VAL A 96 4.62 7.97 5.32
C VAL A 96 5.17 8.44 3.96
N ALA A 97 6.09 7.66 3.42
CA ALA A 97 6.70 7.98 2.13
C ALA A 97 5.71 7.77 0.98
N GLY A 98 5.90 8.51 -0.10
CA GLY A 98 5.08 8.37 -1.31
C GLY A 98 5.45 7.16 -2.16
N TYR A 99 6.32 6.29 -1.65
CA TYR A 99 6.78 5.06 -2.30
C TYR A 99 7.04 4.03 -1.21
N LEU A 100 7.27 2.77 -1.61
CA LEU A 100 7.57 1.72 -0.64
C LEU A 100 8.93 1.98 0.00
N LYS A 101 8.99 1.76 1.31
CA LYS A 101 10.19 2.06 2.08
C LYS A 101 10.37 0.98 3.14
N ARG A 102 11.49 0.26 3.06
CA ARG A 102 11.71 -0.90 3.95
C ARG A 102 11.71 -0.53 5.43
N SER A 103 12.10 0.68 5.77
CA SER A 103 12.10 1.10 7.17
C SER A 103 10.71 1.33 7.74
N GLU A 104 9.67 1.42 6.91
CA GLU A 104 8.30 1.64 7.37
C GLU A 104 7.60 0.35 7.76
N SER A 105 7.87 -0.74 7.08
CA SER A 105 7.14 -1.99 7.29
C SER A 105 7.94 -3.18 6.81
N LYS A 106 7.79 -4.31 7.50
CA LYS A 106 8.41 -5.57 7.06
C LYS A 106 7.83 -6.06 5.74
N PHE A 107 6.68 -5.53 5.33
CA PHE A 107 6.06 -5.90 4.06
C PHE A 107 6.52 -5.04 2.89
N ASP A 108 7.32 -4.02 3.14
CA ASP A 108 7.94 -3.20 2.09
C ASP A 108 9.30 -3.82 1.75
N HIS A 109 9.30 -4.76 0.81
CA HIS A 109 10.48 -5.59 0.55
C HIS A 109 11.52 -4.91 -0.32
N PHE A 110 11.15 -3.84 -1.00
CA PHE A 110 12.06 -3.14 -1.89
C PHE A 110 11.86 -1.65 -1.74
N GLY A 111 12.94 -0.93 -1.42
CA GLY A 111 12.89 0.52 -1.33
C GLY A 111 12.97 1.12 -2.72
N ALA A 112 11.87 1.67 -3.20
CA ALA A 112 11.79 2.25 -4.53
C ALA A 112 11.84 3.77 -4.47
N CYS A 113 12.53 4.35 -5.44
CA CYS A 113 12.60 5.79 -5.60
C CYS A 113 12.72 6.09 -7.08
N LEU A 114 12.16 7.21 -7.53
CA LEU A 114 12.19 7.54 -8.94
C LEU A 114 13.58 7.66 -9.51
N LEU A 115 14.54 8.09 -8.69
CA LEU A 115 15.92 8.29 -9.13
C LEU A 115 16.81 7.09 -8.85
N TYR A 116 16.44 6.28 -7.85
CA TYR A 116 17.25 5.15 -7.41
C TYR A 116 16.35 3.96 -7.21
N THR A 117 15.74 3.52 -8.29
CA THR A 117 14.71 2.49 -8.24
C THR A 117 15.26 1.11 -7.92
N SER A 118 16.54 0.93 -8.12
CA SER A 118 17.17 -0.35 -7.86
C SER A 118 18.60 -0.10 -7.45
N PRO A 119 19.24 -1.12 -6.86
CA PRO A 119 20.68 -1.04 -6.65
C PRO A 119 21.33 -0.77 -7.98
N SER A 120 21.99 0.35 -8.07
CA SER A 120 22.71 0.68 -9.28
C SER A 120 23.93 -0.20 -9.39
N PRO A 121 24.38 -0.54 -10.60
CA PRO A 121 25.64 -1.27 -10.74
C PRO A 121 26.82 -0.58 -10.10
N ARG A 122 26.72 0.71 -9.89
CA ARG A 122 27.78 1.46 -9.24
C ARG A 122 27.73 1.36 -7.72
N ASP A 123 26.69 0.79 -7.20
CA ASP A 123 26.51 0.69 -5.75
C ASP A 123 27.09 -0.62 -5.23
#